data_4f5ac587c3a0ec2b8e8719d5233cd553
#
_entry.id   4f5ac587c3a0ec2b8e8719d5233cd553
#
_cell.length_a   1.000
_cell.length_b   1.000
_cell.length_c   1.000
_cell.angle_alpha   90.00
_cell.angle_beta   90.00
_cell.angle_gamma   90.00
#
_symmetry.space_group_name_H-M   'P 1'
#
loop_
_entity.id
_entity.type
_entity.pdbx_description
1 polymer ?
#
loop_
_entity_poly.entity_id
_entity_poly.type
_entity_poly.pdbx_seq_one_letter_code
_entity_poly.pdbx_strand_id
1 'polypeptide(L)'
;MPRGILMKKILIVDDQSEIRELLNITLKSEGYDIFQAESGQKAIEIARKERPDLIIMDIAIPGGTEGIETTRTLKNDPETKNCKIIMLTGRSLETNRKKSLDAGADDFFAKPFSPLALIKKVEEVLG
;
A
#
# COMPACT_ATOMS: atom_id res chain seq x y z
N MET A 1 11.78 -16.24 19.14
CA MET A 1 11.72 -15.65 19.17
C MET A 1 11.75 -15.04 19.47
N PRO A 2 12.04 -15.07 19.03
CA PRO A 2 12.23 -14.48 19.35
C PRO A 2 11.71 -13.58 19.40
N ARG A 3 11.73 -13.36 19.68
CA ARG A 3 11.33 -12.57 19.82
C ARG A 3 10.62 -11.98 19.66
N GLY A 4 10.72 -12.18 20.65
CA GLY A 4 9.70 -11.26 20.30
C GLY A 4 9.89 -10.61 18.97
N ILE A 5 9.80 -11.35 17.96
CA ILE A 5 9.89 -10.78 16.62
C ILE A 5 8.53 -10.23 16.26
N LEU A 6 8.48 -8.91 16.06
CA LEU A 6 7.27 -8.27 15.59
C LEU A 6 7.22 -8.36 14.07
N MET A 7 6.17 -8.96 13.56
CA MET A 7 5.96 -9.04 12.12
C MET A 7 5.65 -7.64 11.59
N LYS A 8 6.23 -7.29 10.47
CA LYS A 8 5.87 -6.04 9.81
C LYS A 8 4.45 -6.14 9.29
N LYS A 9 3.71 -5.06 9.45
CA LYS A 9 2.30 -4.99 9.04
C LYS A 9 2.18 -4.32 7.69
N ILE A 10 1.40 -4.92 6.80
CA ILE A 10 1.15 -4.35 5.48
C ILE A 10 -0.34 -4.26 5.25
N LEU A 11 -0.80 -3.09 4.85
CA LEU A 11 -2.20 -2.87 4.47
C LEU A 11 -2.30 -2.82 2.96
N ILE A 12 -3.18 -3.65 2.39
CA ILE A 12 -3.42 -3.70 0.96
C ILE A 12 -4.74 -3.01 0.67
N VAL A 13 -4.72 -2.00 -0.21
CA VAL A 13 -5.92 -1.24 -0.57
C VAL A 13 -6.20 -1.38 -2.05
N ASP A 14 -7.27 -2.07 -2.41
CA ASP A 14 -7.67 -2.30 -3.80
C ASP A 14 -9.13 -2.71 -3.78
N ASP A 15 -9.93 -2.21 -4.72
CA ASP A 15 -11.34 -2.56 -4.78
C ASP A 15 -11.57 -3.94 -5.41
N GLN A 16 -10.57 -4.47 -6.10
CA GLN A 16 -10.68 -5.79 -6.73
C GLN A 16 -10.21 -6.88 -5.77
N SER A 17 -11.13 -7.75 -5.39
CA SER A 17 -10.81 -8.79 -4.42
C SER A 17 -9.74 -9.75 -4.92
N GLU A 18 -9.70 -10.00 -6.23
CA GLU A 18 -8.70 -10.89 -6.81
C GLU A 18 -7.29 -10.35 -6.65
N ILE A 19 -7.14 -9.04 -6.80
CA ILE A 19 -5.83 -8.40 -6.63
C ILE A 19 -5.43 -8.44 -5.15
N ARG A 20 -6.37 -8.12 -4.27
CA ARG A 20 -6.09 -8.19 -2.83
C ARG A 20 -5.67 -9.60 -2.42
N GLU A 21 -6.36 -10.62 -2.96
CA GLU A 21 -6.04 -12.01 -2.62
C GLU A 21 -4.65 -12.40 -3.12
N LEU A 22 -4.31 -11.99 -4.34
CA LEU A 22 -2.99 -12.28 -4.90
C LEU A 22 -1.90 -11.64 -4.04
N LEU A 23 -2.07 -10.37 -3.70
CA LEU A 23 -1.10 -9.66 -2.86
C LEU A 23 -1.03 -10.28 -1.47
N ASN A 24 -2.18 -10.65 -0.92
CA ASN A 24 -2.25 -11.26 0.40
C ASN A 24 -1.45 -12.57 0.44
N ILE A 25 -1.70 -13.46 -0.51
CA ILE A 25 -1.01 -14.75 -0.56
C ILE A 25 0.49 -14.53 -0.74
N THR A 26 0.85 -13.66 -1.67
CA THR A 26 2.26 -13.40 -1.98
C THR A 26 3.03 -12.88 -0.77
N LEU A 27 2.48 -11.88 -0.10
CA LEU A 27 3.20 -11.23 0.98
C LEU A 27 3.09 -12.00 2.30
N LYS A 28 1.98 -12.68 2.52
CA LYS A 28 1.82 -13.48 3.72
C LYS A 28 2.85 -14.61 3.76
N SER A 29 3.16 -15.17 2.59
CA SER A 29 4.18 -16.23 2.51
C SER A 29 5.57 -15.72 2.87
N GLU A 30 5.78 -14.41 2.84
CA GLU A 30 7.04 -13.78 3.20
C GLU A 30 7.10 -13.38 4.68
N GLY A 31 6.07 -13.70 5.45
CA GLY A 31 6.08 -13.46 6.89
C GLY A 31 5.49 -12.13 7.33
N TYR A 32 4.81 -11.42 6.45
CA TYR A 32 4.16 -10.16 6.82
C TYR A 32 2.77 -10.41 7.39
N ASP A 33 2.36 -9.52 8.26
CA ASP A 33 1.01 -9.51 8.83
C ASP A 33 0.15 -8.61 7.93
N ILE A 34 -0.85 -9.19 7.28
CA ILE A 34 -1.58 -8.53 6.19
C ILE A 34 -2.98 -8.09 6.59
N PHE A 35 -3.29 -6.85 6.28
CA PHE A 35 -4.63 -6.28 6.42
C PHE A 35 -5.11 -5.86 5.05
N GLN A 36 -6.42 -5.83 4.84
CA GLN A 36 -6.99 -5.49 3.55
C GLN A 36 -8.09 -4.45 3.69
N ALA A 37 -8.18 -3.57 2.70
CA ALA A 37 -9.23 -2.57 2.59
C ALA A 37 -9.66 -2.46 1.14
N GLU A 38 -10.97 -2.27 0.93
CA GLU A 38 -11.53 -2.16 -0.42
C GLU A 38 -11.78 -0.73 -0.86
N SER A 39 -11.51 0.24 0.02
CA SER A 39 -11.75 1.65 -0.29
C SER A 39 -10.77 2.51 0.49
N GLY A 40 -10.69 3.78 0.08
CA GLY A 40 -9.83 4.74 0.77
C GLY A 40 -10.30 5.00 2.19
N GLN A 41 -11.61 5.10 2.40
CA GLN A 41 -12.15 5.35 3.73
C GLN A 41 -11.80 4.21 4.67
N LYS A 42 -11.98 2.97 4.21
CA LYS A 42 -11.66 1.81 5.03
C LYS A 42 -10.16 1.75 5.32
N ALA A 43 -9.34 2.14 4.33
CA ALA A 43 -7.90 2.17 4.50
C ALA A 43 -7.50 3.13 5.61
N ILE A 44 -8.11 4.31 5.65
CA ILE A 44 -7.81 5.28 6.69
C ILE A 44 -8.17 4.74 8.08
N GLU A 45 -9.33 4.10 8.19
CA GLU A 45 -9.76 3.51 9.45
C GLU A 45 -8.76 2.46 9.95
N ILE A 46 -8.37 1.55 9.07
CA ILE A 46 -7.45 0.47 9.42
C ILE A 46 -6.07 1.03 9.72
N ALA A 47 -5.60 1.99 8.93
CA ALA A 47 -4.28 2.56 9.14
C ALA A 47 -4.17 3.26 10.49
N ARG A 48 -5.21 3.95 10.91
CA ARG A 48 -5.21 4.61 12.21
C ARG A 48 -5.19 3.60 13.36
N LYS A 49 -5.89 2.50 13.18
CA LYS A 49 -5.99 1.48 14.21
C LYS A 49 -4.73 0.62 14.29
N GLU A 50 -4.28 0.13 13.14
CA GLU A 50 -3.19 -0.85 13.09
C GLU A 50 -1.82 -0.26 12.88
N ARG A 51 -1.76 0.97 12.35
CA ARG A 51 -0.50 1.65 12.06
C ARG A 51 0.48 0.78 11.30
N PRO A 52 0.10 0.36 10.07
CA PRO A 52 0.96 -0.55 9.30
C PRO A 52 2.29 0.10 8.95
N ASP A 53 3.28 -0.76 8.74
CA ASP A 53 4.60 -0.30 8.31
C ASP A 53 4.57 0.12 6.84
N LEU A 54 3.71 -0.51 6.07
CA LEU A 54 3.60 -0.26 4.63
C LEU A 54 2.15 -0.33 4.20
N ILE A 55 1.76 0.55 3.30
CA ILE A 55 0.45 0.52 2.66
C ILE A 55 0.68 0.39 1.16
N ILE A 56 0.06 -0.61 0.55
CA ILE A 56 0.07 -0.76 -0.91
C ILE A 56 -1.28 -0.24 -1.39
N MET A 57 -1.24 0.88 -2.11
CA MET A 57 -2.44 1.64 -2.47
C MET A 57 -2.68 1.63 -3.97
N ASP A 58 -3.81 1.09 -4.38
CA ASP A 58 -4.21 1.17 -5.78
C ASP A 58 -4.66 2.60 -6.09
N ILE A 59 -4.10 3.20 -7.15
CA ILE A 59 -4.51 4.53 -7.58
C ILE A 59 -5.96 4.51 -8.06
N ALA A 60 -6.35 3.44 -8.73
CA ALA A 60 -7.64 3.38 -9.43
C ALA A 60 -8.78 2.80 -8.59
N ILE A 61 -8.79 3.03 -7.28
CA ILE A 61 -9.93 2.64 -6.47
C ILE A 61 -11.10 3.58 -6.79
N PRO A 62 -12.34 3.20 -6.42
CA PRO A 62 -13.52 3.98 -6.80
C PRO A 62 -13.38 5.45 -6.47
N GLY A 63 -13.74 6.28 -7.44
CA GLY A 63 -13.56 7.72 -7.33
C GLY A 63 -12.44 8.23 -8.23
N GLY A 64 -11.76 7.35 -8.95
CA GLY A 64 -10.72 7.73 -9.92
C GLY A 64 -9.40 8.13 -9.27
N THR A 65 -9.37 9.27 -8.62
CA THR A 65 -8.16 9.77 -7.95
C THR A 65 -8.16 9.45 -6.46
N GLU A 66 -9.08 8.60 -6.02
CA GLU A 66 -9.23 8.35 -4.59
C GLU A 66 -7.97 7.81 -3.93
N GLY A 67 -7.20 6.97 -4.63
CA GLY A 67 -5.96 6.46 -4.08
C GLY A 67 -4.96 7.57 -3.76
N ILE A 68 -4.87 8.55 -4.65
CA ILE A 68 -3.98 9.70 -4.46
C ILE A 68 -4.47 10.56 -3.30
N GLU A 69 -5.77 10.83 -3.24
CA GLU A 69 -6.35 11.63 -2.17
C GLU A 69 -6.21 10.93 -0.82
N THR A 70 -6.43 9.62 -0.80
CA THR A 70 -6.26 8.83 0.42
C THR A 70 -4.81 8.90 0.90
N THR A 71 -3.86 8.78 -0.03
CA THR A 71 -2.44 8.90 0.30
C THR A 71 -2.14 10.25 0.92
N ARG A 72 -2.67 11.33 0.33
CA ARG A 72 -2.46 12.68 0.87
C ARG A 72 -3.01 12.78 2.28
N THR A 73 -4.21 12.25 2.52
CA THR A 73 -4.83 12.26 3.84
C THR A 73 -3.96 11.52 4.85
N LEU A 74 -3.49 10.32 4.49
CA LEU A 74 -2.67 9.52 5.39
C LEU A 74 -1.34 10.20 5.71
N LYS A 75 -0.72 10.83 4.72
CA LYS A 75 0.57 11.47 4.92
C LYS A 75 0.48 12.78 5.69
N ASN A 76 -0.72 13.36 5.76
CA ASN A 76 -0.93 14.59 6.52
C ASN A 76 -1.50 14.32 7.93
N ASP A 77 -1.78 13.07 8.25
CA ASP A 77 -2.31 12.69 9.56
C ASP A 77 -1.15 12.28 10.47
N PRO A 78 -0.97 12.95 11.62
CA PRO A 78 0.12 12.60 12.55
C PRO A 78 0.13 11.12 12.94
N GLU A 79 -1.02 10.47 12.96
CA GLU A 79 -1.10 9.06 13.35
C GLU A 79 -0.65 8.09 12.26
N THR A 80 -0.67 8.52 11.00
CA THR A 80 -0.36 7.62 9.89
C THR A 80 0.75 8.10 8.97
N LYS A 81 1.25 9.30 9.17
CA LYS A 81 2.25 9.89 8.27
C LYS A 81 3.54 9.08 8.15
N ASN A 82 3.84 8.27 9.14
CA ASN A 82 5.06 7.47 9.13
C ASN A 82 4.92 6.14 8.40
N CYS A 83 3.70 5.78 7.99
CA CYS A 83 3.50 4.59 7.17
C CYS A 83 4.12 4.82 5.80
N LYS A 84 4.89 3.87 5.30
CA LYS A 84 5.38 3.93 3.93
C LYS A 84 4.23 3.61 2.99
N ILE A 85 4.19 4.25 1.83
CA ILE A 85 3.12 4.01 0.87
C ILE A 85 3.70 3.73 -0.51
N ILE A 86 3.34 2.59 -1.08
CA ILE A 86 3.66 2.25 -2.47
C ILE A 86 2.36 2.36 -3.26
N MET A 87 2.37 3.18 -4.32
CA MET A 87 1.20 3.30 -5.18
C MET A 87 1.26 2.26 -6.30
N LEU A 88 0.13 1.58 -6.53
CA LEU A 88 0.01 0.69 -7.68
C LEU A 88 -0.69 1.44 -8.80
N THR A 89 -0.11 1.44 -9.99
CA THR A 89 -0.66 2.16 -11.12
C THR A 89 -0.63 1.29 -12.37
N GLY A 90 -1.72 1.33 -13.17
CA GLY A 90 -1.83 0.53 -14.37
C GLY A 90 -1.51 1.29 -15.64
N ARG A 91 -1.81 2.60 -15.66
CA ARG A 91 -1.69 3.39 -16.88
C ARG A 91 -1.23 4.79 -16.58
N SER A 92 -0.81 5.50 -17.63
CA SER A 92 -0.38 6.89 -17.51
C SER A 92 0.66 7.04 -16.41
N LEU A 93 1.64 6.15 -16.44
CA LEU A 93 2.62 6.03 -15.38
C LEU A 93 3.28 7.36 -15.02
N GLU A 94 3.70 8.12 -16.03
CA GLU A 94 4.38 9.40 -15.77
C GLU A 94 3.48 10.42 -15.06
N THR A 95 2.24 10.55 -15.53
CA THR A 95 1.28 11.48 -14.92
C THR A 95 0.97 11.06 -13.48
N ASN A 96 0.67 9.78 -13.30
CA ASN A 96 0.32 9.25 -11.99
C ASN A 96 1.50 9.26 -11.03
N ARG A 97 2.70 9.05 -11.56
CA ARG A 97 3.92 9.07 -10.77
C ARG A 97 4.08 10.43 -10.08
N LYS A 98 3.98 11.50 -10.86
CA LYS A 98 4.14 12.83 -10.30
C LYS A 98 3.09 13.12 -9.24
N LYS A 99 1.82 12.84 -9.56
CA LYS A 99 0.74 13.07 -8.62
C LYS A 99 0.89 12.25 -7.34
N SER A 100 1.34 11.01 -7.48
CA SER A 100 1.55 10.14 -6.32
C SER A 100 2.65 10.65 -5.43
N LEU A 101 3.77 11.06 -6.02
CA LEU A 101 4.88 11.58 -5.25
C LEU A 101 4.52 12.92 -4.59
N ASP A 102 3.77 13.77 -5.28
CA ASP A 102 3.30 15.03 -4.72
C ASP A 102 2.36 14.80 -3.53
N ALA A 103 1.63 13.70 -3.55
CA ALA A 103 0.74 13.35 -2.44
C ALA A 103 1.50 12.75 -1.26
N GLY A 104 2.76 12.41 -1.45
CA GLY A 104 3.60 11.88 -0.38
C GLY A 104 3.92 10.40 -0.47
N ALA A 105 3.56 9.74 -1.57
CA ALA A 105 3.90 8.32 -1.73
C ALA A 105 5.41 8.12 -1.69
N ASP A 106 5.84 7.04 -1.10
CA ASP A 106 7.27 6.74 -0.98
C ASP A 106 7.82 6.06 -2.22
N ASP A 107 6.97 5.33 -2.94
CA ASP A 107 7.37 4.68 -4.18
C ASP A 107 6.12 4.32 -4.95
N PHE A 108 6.30 3.77 -6.12
CA PHE A 108 5.17 3.33 -6.93
C PHE A 108 5.58 2.09 -7.74
N PHE A 109 4.59 1.36 -8.22
CA PHE A 109 4.80 0.09 -8.87
C PHE A 109 3.75 -0.11 -9.94
N ALA A 110 4.17 -0.58 -11.10
CA ALA A 110 3.27 -0.70 -12.25
C ALA A 110 2.58 -2.06 -12.30
N LYS A 111 1.31 -2.05 -12.69
CA LYS A 111 0.58 -3.28 -13.04
C LYS A 111 0.71 -3.51 -14.53
N PRO A 112 0.74 -4.74 -14.99
CA PRO A 112 0.82 -5.97 -14.22
C PRO A 112 2.21 -6.15 -13.64
N PHE A 113 2.30 -6.90 -12.55
CA PHE A 113 3.57 -7.10 -11.86
C PHE A 113 3.82 -8.58 -11.61
N SER A 114 5.10 -8.93 -11.43
CA SER A 114 5.43 -10.28 -11.00
C SER A 114 5.49 -10.30 -9.48
N PRO A 115 5.08 -11.42 -8.85
CA PRO A 115 5.18 -11.53 -7.40
C PRO A 115 6.59 -11.30 -6.87
N LEU A 116 7.61 -11.81 -7.56
CA LEU A 116 8.99 -11.62 -7.12
C LEU A 116 9.40 -10.16 -7.15
N ALA A 117 9.01 -9.43 -8.19
CA ALA A 117 9.34 -8.01 -8.29
C ALA A 117 8.66 -7.22 -7.19
N LEU A 118 7.42 -7.58 -6.87
CA LEU A 118 6.69 -6.92 -5.79
C LEU A 118 7.37 -7.17 -4.43
N ILE A 119 7.74 -8.43 -4.15
CA ILE A 119 8.41 -8.77 -2.91
C ILE A 119 9.68 -7.94 -2.76
N LYS A 120 10.44 -7.83 -3.84
CA LYS A 120 11.67 -7.08 -3.83
C LYS A 120 11.44 -5.59 -3.54
N LYS A 121 10.41 -5.02 -4.17
CA LYS A 121 10.07 -3.62 -3.96
C LYS A 121 9.66 -3.38 -2.50
N VAL A 122 8.88 -4.28 -1.94
CA VAL A 122 8.45 -4.17 -0.55
C VAL A 122 9.66 -4.20 0.38
N GLU A 123 10.59 -5.11 0.13
CA GLU A 123 11.80 -5.20 0.93
C GLU A 123 12.63 -3.92 0.84
N GLU A 124 12.74 -3.34 -0.35
CA GLU A 124 13.48 -2.10 -0.55
C GLU A 124 12.86 -0.95 0.25
N VAL A 125 11.54 -0.85 0.22
CA VAL A 125 10.85 0.26 0.89
C VAL A 125 10.86 0.12 2.40
N LEU A 126 10.75 -1.11 2.89
CA LEU A 126 10.75 -1.35 4.33
C LEU A 126 12.17 -1.35 4.92
N GLY A 127 13.15 -1.46 4.08
CA GLY A 127 14.54 -1.49 4.52
C GLY A 127 14.91 -2.82 5.10
#